data_c059b3511a6602507396d61957412fa5
#
_entry.id   c059b3511a6602507396d61957412fa5
#
_cell.length_a   1.000
_cell.length_b   1.000
_cell.length_c   1.000
_cell.angle_alpha   90.00
_cell.angle_beta   90.00
_cell.angle_gamma   90.00
#
_symmetry.space_group_name_H-M   'P 1'
#
loop_
_entity.id
_entity.type
_entity.pdbx_description
1 polymer ?
#
loop_
_entity_poly.entity_id
_entity_poly.type
_entity_poly.pdbx_seq_one_letter_code
_entity_poly.pdbx_strand_id
1 'polypeptide(L)'
;RDARIRRLTIRDEKGVWLEANNLRLTWRYVELFRRRFDADLIEAQSVRLIRRPTLAPKGKDRGLPLSLHIDRARTRLILEPGFSYERGVYDVAFDLDVERRGGRRTKLAAKSVLHPGDHLDLDLAMGGNGPLRVVADAEEASGGAIAGALGLSPDRPFRLDVRANGTLS
;
A
#
# COMPACT_ATOMS: atom_id res chain seq x y z
N ARG A 1 -7.33 -21.47 -3.50
CA ARG A 1 -8.50 -21.13 -4.35
C ARG A 1 -8.25 -19.85 -5.12
N ASP A 2 -8.85 -19.77 -6.32
CA ASP A 2 -8.80 -18.59 -7.17
C ASP A 2 -10.15 -17.86 -7.12
N ALA A 3 -10.10 -16.55 -6.99
CA ALA A 3 -11.25 -15.67 -7.13
C ALA A 3 -10.95 -14.61 -8.19
N ARG A 4 -11.96 -14.22 -8.94
CA ARG A 4 -11.88 -13.13 -9.92
C ARG A 4 -13.01 -12.15 -9.69
N ILE A 5 -12.68 -10.89 -9.51
CA ILE A 5 -13.63 -9.81 -9.27
C ILE A 5 -13.43 -8.77 -10.37
N ARG A 6 -14.47 -8.52 -11.16
CA ARG A 6 -14.40 -7.55 -12.25
C ARG A 6 -14.17 -6.14 -11.74
N ARG A 7 -14.91 -5.76 -10.71
CA ARG A 7 -14.83 -4.43 -10.11
C ARG A 7 -15.08 -4.51 -8.62
N LEU A 8 -14.19 -3.91 -7.85
CA LEU A 8 -14.33 -3.69 -6.42
C LEU A 8 -14.32 -2.19 -6.17
N THR A 9 -15.29 -1.67 -5.44
CA THR A 9 -15.32 -0.27 -5.03
C THR A 9 -15.42 -0.19 -3.53
N ILE A 10 -14.66 0.74 -2.94
CA ILE A 10 -14.75 1.06 -1.52
C ILE A 10 -15.26 2.50 -1.41
N ARG A 11 -16.25 2.69 -0.57
CA ARG A 11 -16.89 3.98 -0.34
C ARG A 11 -17.00 4.30 1.14
N ASP A 12 -17.04 5.58 1.42
CA ASP A 12 -17.40 6.14 2.71
C ASP A 12 -18.63 7.07 2.54
N GLU A 13 -18.92 7.89 3.53
CA GLU A 13 -20.05 8.83 3.51
C GLU A 13 -19.98 9.85 2.34
N LYS A 14 -18.77 10.15 1.85
CA LYS A 14 -18.53 11.08 0.74
C LYS A 14 -18.51 10.41 -0.64
N GLY A 15 -18.76 9.10 -0.70
CA GLY A 15 -18.80 8.34 -1.94
C GLY A 15 -17.60 7.41 -2.14
N VAL A 16 -17.37 6.98 -3.37
CA VAL A 16 -16.27 6.06 -3.72
C VAL A 16 -14.93 6.76 -3.58
N TRP A 17 -13.98 6.14 -2.86
CA TRP A 17 -12.62 6.63 -2.73
C TRP A 17 -11.57 5.67 -3.33
N LEU A 18 -11.91 4.38 -3.50
CA LEU A 18 -11.06 3.37 -4.15
C LEU A 18 -11.88 2.57 -5.14
N GLU A 19 -11.31 2.32 -6.30
CA GLU A 19 -11.82 1.41 -7.32
C GLU A 19 -10.70 0.48 -7.78
N ALA A 20 -10.94 -0.84 -7.75
CA ALA A 20 -10.06 -1.84 -8.32
C ALA A 20 -10.75 -2.61 -9.43
N ASN A 21 -10.07 -2.81 -10.54
CA ASN A 21 -10.60 -3.48 -11.72
C ASN A 21 -9.83 -4.77 -12.02
N ASN A 22 -10.58 -5.80 -12.43
CA ASN A 22 -10.07 -7.11 -12.82
C ASN A 22 -9.11 -7.69 -11.77
N LEU A 23 -9.61 -7.79 -10.55
CA LEU A 23 -8.88 -8.35 -9.42
C LEU A 23 -8.85 -9.88 -9.52
N ARG A 24 -7.68 -10.45 -9.44
CA ARG A 24 -7.41 -11.88 -9.30
C ARG A 24 -6.75 -12.14 -7.95
N LEU A 25 -7.31 -13.07 -7.22
CA LEU A 25 -6.86 -13.47 -5.90
C LEU A 25 -6.64 -14.98 -5.86
N THR A 26 -5.43 -15.41 -5.52
CA THR A 26 -5.09 -16.79 -5.21
C THR A 26 -4.76 -16.89 -3.73
N TRP A 27 -5.53 -17.67 -2.96
CA TRP A 27 -5.45 -17.66 -1.52
C TRP A 27 -5.72 -19.04 -0.88
N ARG A 28 -5.22 -19.21 0.35
CA ARG A 28 -5.35 -20.44 1.17
C ARG A 28 -6.48 -20.28 2.16
N TYR A 29 -7.69 -20.68 1.79
CA TYR A 29 -8.86 -20.51 2.63
C TYR A 29 -8.80 -21.29 3.96
N VAL A 30 -8.05 -22.39 4.04
CA VAL A 30 -7.88 -23.21 5.24
C VAL A 30 -7.22 -22.42 6.38
N GLU A 31 -6.37 -21.47 6.05
CA GLU A 31 -5.68 -20.61 7.04
C GLU A 31 -6.64 -19.63 7.73
N LEU A 32 -7.83 -19.37 7.18
CA LEU A 32 -8.84 -18.55 7.86
C LEU A 32 -9.31 -19.18 9.18
N PHE A 33 -9.38 -20.51 9.26
CA PHE A 33 -9.72 -21.21 10.52
C PHE A 33 -8.66 -20.96 11.60
N ARG A 34 -7.42 -20.65 11.19
CA ARG A 34 -6.32 -20.25 12.08
C ARG A 34 -6.24 -18.75 12.31
N ARG A 35 -7.26 -18.00 11.88
CA ARG A 35 -7.30 -16.54 11.91
C ARG A 35 -6.14 -15.90 11.13
N ARG A 36 -5.80 -16.48 10.01
CA ARG A 36 -4.79 -15.96 9.08
C ARG A 36 -5.40 -15.85 7.68
N PHE A 37 -5.33 -14.67 7.11
CA PHE A 37 -5.56 -14.50 5.68
C PHE A 37 -4.22 -14.68 4.98
N ASP A 38 -4.15 -15.67 4.10
CA ASP A 38 -2.93 -16.07 3.42
C ASP A 38 -3.19 -16.06 1.91
N ALA A 39 -2.58 -15.13 1.20
CA ALA A 39 -2.70 -14.95 -0.23
C ALA A 39 -1.36 -15.14 -0.92
N ASP A 40 -1.28 -16.11 -1.83
CA ASP A 40 -0.10 -16.33 -2.65
C ASP A 40 0.05 -15.24 -3.71
N LEU A 41 -1.09 -14.74 -4.24
CA LEU A 41 -1.10 -13.74 -5.29
C LEU A 41 -2.34 -12.86 -5.21
N ILE A 42 -2.11 -11.55 -5.30
CA ILE A 42 -3.14 -10.54 -5.54
C ILE A 42 -2.72 -9.73 -6.75
N GLU A 43 -3.49 -9.80 -7.82
CA GLU A 43 -3.28 -9.00 -9.01
C GLU A 43 -4.53 -8.19 -9.33
N ALA A 44 -4.36 -6.92 -9.59
CA ALA A 44 -5.41 -6.08 -10.16
C ALA A 44 -4.87 -5.40 -11.42
N GLN A 45 -5.68 -5.34 -12.45
CA GLN A 45 -5.31 -4.60 -13.66
C GLN A 45 -5.06 -3.13 -13.34
N SER A 46 -5.91 -2.55 -12.49
CA SER A 46 -5.72 -1.20 -11.97
C SER A 46 -6.38 -1.05 -10.60
N VAL A 47 -5.76 -0.21 -9.77
CA VAL A 47 -6.34 0.33 -8.54
C VAL A 47 -6.30 1.84 -8.65
N ARG A 48 -7.45 2.50 -8.55
CA ARG A 48 -7.59 3.96 -8.56
C ARG A 48 -7.89 4.46 -7.16
N LEU A 49 -7.07 5.36 -6.67
CA LEU A 49 -7.33 6.15 -5.48
C LEU A 49 -7.89 7.50 -5.93
N ILE A 50 -9.20 7.67 -5.79
CA ILE A 50 -9.94 8.80 -6.34
C ILE A 50 -9.80 10.03 -5.44
N ARG A 51 -9.89 9.80 -4.12
CA ARG A 51 -9.74 10.81 -3.08
C ARG A 51 -9.32 10.17 -1.77
N ARG A 52 -8.89 10.98 -0.83
CA ARG A 52 -8.57 10.49 0.51
C ARG A 52 -9.84 10.03 1.23
N PRO A 53 -9.83 8.86 1.88
CA PRO A 53 -10.98 8.39 2.65
C PRO A 53 -11.20 9.28 3.86
N THR A 54 -12.46 9.46 4.24
CA THR A 54 -12.82 10.02 5.53
C THR A 54 -12.73 8.89 6.56
N LEU A 55 -11.65 8.88 7.34
CA LEU A 55 -11.48 7.88 8.39
C LEU A 55 -12.40 8.25 9.57
N ALA A 56 -13.17 7.28 10.05
CA ALA A 56 -13.88 7.43 11.32
C ALA A 56 -12.85 7.66 12.45
N PRO A 57 -13.22 8.44 13.50
CA PRO A 57 -12.33 8.67 14.62
C PRO A 57 -11.87 7.31 15.20
N LYS A 58 -10.57 7.20 15.48
CA LYS A 58 -9.95 5.99 16.02
C LYS A 58 -10.72 5.50 17.23
N GLY A 59 -11.48 4.41 17.06
CA GLY A 59 -11.87 3.59 18.19
C GLY A 59 -10.60 2.97 18.81
N LYS A 60 -10.69 2.57 20.09
CA LYS A 60 -9.59 1.91 20.81
C LYS A 60 -8.89 0.91 19.90
N ASP A 61 -7.57 1.03 19.78
CA ASP A 61 -6.70 0.19 18.94
C ASP A 61 -6.94 -1.30 19.26
N ARG A 62 -7.90 -1.88 18.62
CA ARG A 62 -8.04 -3.32 18.53
C ARG A 62 -7.19 -3.73 17.35
N GLY A 63 -6.06 -4.37 17.60
CA GLY A 63 -5.22 -4.94 16.54
C GLY A 63 -6.05 -5.74 15.54
N LEU A 64 -5.51 -6.03 14.38
CA LEU A 64 -6.22 -6.81 13.38
C LEU A 64 -6.74 -8.12 13.98
N PRO A 65 -7.99 -8.50 13.70
CA PRO A 65 -8.58 -9.73 14.26
C PRO A 65 -7.91 -10.99 13.72
N LEU A 66 -7.11 -10.87 12.67
CA LEU A 66 -6.39 -11.95 12.02
C LEU A 66 -5.01 -11.48 11.56
N SER A 67 -4.09 -12.43 11.37
CA SER A 67 -2.83 -12.17 10.66
C SER A 67 -3.08 -12.07 9.16
N LEU A 68 -2.31 -11.22 8.50
CA LEU A 68 -2.40 -10.99 7.07
C LEU A 68 -1.07 -11.33 6.42
N HIS A 69 -1.08 -12.23 5.47
CA HIS A 69 0.08 -12.62 4.69
C HIS A 69 -0.24 -12.54 3.20
N ILE A 70 0.58 -11.80 2.45
CA ILE A 70 0.49 -11.64 1.01
C ILE A 70 1.89 -11.85 0.46
N ASP A 71 2.10 -12.97 -0.24
CA ASP A 71 3.39 -13.28 -0.84
C ASP A 71 3.72 -12.32 -1.98
N ARG A 72 2.71 -11.98 -2.78
CA ARG A 72 2.90 -11.11 -3.94
C ARG A 72 1.63 -10.35 -4.29
N ALA A 73 1.75 -9.05 -4.39
CA ALA A 73 0.72 -8.21 -4.96
C ALA A 73 1.28 -7.35 -6.09
N ARG A 74 0.49 -7.18 -7.15
CA ARG A 74 0.85 -6.36 -8.32
C ARG A 74 -0.37 -5.61 -8.83
N THR A 75 -0.17 -4.34 -9.16
CA THR A 75 -1.21 -3.53 -9.79
C THR A 75 -0.64 -2.32 -10.50
N ARG A 76 -1.40 -1.77 -11.44
CA ARG A 76 -1.23 -0.40 -11.89
C ARG A 76 -2.02 0.52 -10.97
N LEU A 77 -1.31 1.28 -10.15
CA LEU A 77 -1.89 2.24 -9.22
C LEU A 77 -2.09 3.58 -9.92
N ILE A 78 -3.29 4.11 -9.86
CA ILE A 78 -3.64 5.43 -10.39
C ILE A 78 -4.02 6.30 -9.20
N LEU A 79 -3.26 7.36 -8.99
CA LEU A 79 -3.54 8.40 -8.00
C LEU A 79 -4.25 9.54 -8.74
N GLU A 80 -5.48 9.83 -8.36
CA GLU A 80 -6.23 10.95 -8.94
C GLU A 80 -5.95 12.25 -8.16
N PRO A 81 -6.17 13.43 -8.77
CA PRO A 81 -5.92 14.73 -8.11
C PRO A 81 -6.64 14.92 -6.77
N GLY A 82 -7.78 14.25 -6.56
CA GLY A 82 -8.49 14.26 -5.27
C GLY A 82 -7.77 13.48 -4.13
N PHE A 83 -6.84 12.59 -4.48
CA PHE A 83 -6.01 11.86 -3.54
C PHE A 83 -4.63 12.51 -3.37
N SER A 84 -4.06 12.92 -4.50
CA SER A 84 -2.70 13.40 -4.62
C SER A 84 -2.66 14.72 -5.35
N TYR A 85 -2.52 15.79 -5.26
CA TYR A 85 -2.57 17.05 -6.02
C TYR A 85 -2.46 16.87 -7.54
N GLU A 86 -1.63 15.92 -8.00
CA GLU A 86 -1.45 15.59 -9.41
C GLU A 86 -1.87 14.15 -9.69
N ARG A 87 -2.20 13.88 -10.94
CA ARG A 87 -2.46 12.51 -11.38
C ARG A 87 -1.16 11.76 -11.57
N GLY A 88 -1.03 10.62 -10.89
CA GLY A 88 0.08 9.70 -11.06
C GLY A 88 -0.36 8.33 -11.49
N VAL A 89 0.48 7.65 -12.26
CA VAL A 89 0.28 6.25 -12.67
C VAL A 89 1.57 5.50 -12.38
N TYR A 90 1.48 4.46 -11.55
CA TYR A 90 2.63 3.68 -11.09
C TYR A 90 2.38 2.20 -11.28
N ASP A 91 3.38 1.48 -11.76
CA ASP A 91 3.41 0.03 -11.63
C ASP A 91 3.92 -0.32 -10.24
N VAL A 92 3.10 -1.00 -9.45
CA VAL A 92 3.35 -1.28 -8.03
C VAL A 92 3.42 -2.79 -7.82
N ALA A 93 4.45 -3.20 -7.09
CA ALA A 93 4.57 -4.55 -6.57
C ALA A 93 4.89 -4.49 -5.08
N PHE A 94 4.26 -5.34 -4.26
CA PHE A 94 4.56 -5.44 -2.85
C PHE A 94 4.30 -6.85 -2.30
N ASP A 95 4.95 -7.16 -1.20
CA ASP A 95 4.60 -8.22 -0.27
C ASP A 95 4.17 -7.62 1.08
N LEU A 96 3.44 -8.36 1.86
CA LEU A 96 2.97 -7.89 3.16
C LEU A 96 2.82 -9.05 4.12
N ASP A 97 3.41 -8.91 5.29
CA ASP A 97 3.21 -9.80 6.42
C ASP A 97 2.86 -8.98 7.67
N VAL A 98 1.67 -9.20 8.21
CA VAL A 98 1.19 -8.51 9.42
C VAL A 98 0.72 -9.56 10.42
N GLU A 99 1.42 -9.67 11.51
CA GLU A 99 1.06 -10.58 12.61
C GLU A 99 0.05 -9.91 13.57
N ARG A 100 -0.86 -10.71 14.10
CA ARG A 100 -1.83 -10.25 15.13
C ARG A 100 -1.18 -9.61 16.35
N ARG A 101 0.04 -10.02 16.69
CA ARG A 101 0.81 -9.54 17.85
C ARG A 101 1.72 -8.34 17.53
N GLY A 102 1.54 -7.71 16.38
CA GLY A 102 2.17 -6.45 16.04
C GLY A 102 3.42 -6.52 15.15
N GLY A 103 3.91 -7.71 14.78
CA GLY A 103 4.95 -7.85 13.78
C GLY A 103 4.45 -7.41 12.39
N ARG A 104 5.25 -6.62 11.68
CA ARG A 104 4.92 -6.16 10.32
C ARG A 104 6.16 -6.22 9.45
N ARG A 105 6.00 -6.72 8.24
CA ARG A 105 7.04 -6.70 7.21
C ARG A 105 6.39 -6.39 5.87
N THR A 106 7.02 -5.51 5.11
CA THR A 106 6.59 -5.23 3.75
C THR A 106 7.77 -4.79 2.90
N LYS A 107 7.77 -5.22 1.66
CA LYS A 107 8.58 -4.62 0.60
C LYS A 107 7.64 -4.07 -0.44
N LEU A 108 7.89 -2.86 -0.88
CA LEU A 108 7.09 -2.20 -1.89
C LEU A 108 8.02 -1.55 -2.90
N ALA A 109 7.70 -1.75 -4.16
CA ALA A 109 8.33 -1.04 -5.27
C ALA A 109 7.25 -0.39 -6.13
N ALA A 110 7.38 0.89 -6.38
CA ALA A 110 6.52 1.66 -7.26
C ALA A 110 7.38 2.41 -8.27
N LYS A 111 7.02 2.28 -9.56
CA LYS A 111 7.69 2.98 -10.66
C LYS A 111 6.68 3.76 -11.46
N SER A 112 6.96 5.03 -11.71
CA SER A 112 6.09 5.87 -12.52
C SER A 112 6.06 5.38 -13.96
N VAL A 113 4.85 5.35 -14.52
CA VAL A 113 4.60 5.09 -15.94
C VAL A 113 4.67 6.37 -16.75
N LEU A 114 4.27 7.50 -16.16
CA LEU A 114 4.21 8.80 -16.84
C LEU A 114 5.56 9.53 -16.85
N HIS A 115 6.36 9.36 -15.79
CA HIS A 115 7.63 10.04 -15.60
C HIS A 115 8.73 9.01 -15.33
N PRO A 116 9.44 8.53 -16.38
CA PRO A 116 10.56 7.61 -16.21
C PRO A 116 11.62 8.17 -15.26
N GLY A 117 12.01 7.38 -14.28
CA GLY A 117 12.93 7.78 -13.22
C GLY A 117 12.26 8.01 -11.87
N ASP A 118 11.02 8.45 -11.84
CA ASP A 118 10.26 8.61 -10.60
C ASP A 118 9.91 7.23 -10.01
N HIS A 119 10.31 7.01 -8.77
CA HIS A 119 10.13 5.72 -8.10
C HIS A 119 10.03 5.86 -6.58
N LEU A 120 9.51 4.82 -5.95
CA LEU A 120 9.51 4.62 -4.50
C LEU A 120 9.81 3.14 -4.22
N ASP A 121 10.88 2.87 -3.49
CA ASP A 121 11.23 1.56 -2.96
C ASP A 121 11.23 1.62 -1.43
N LEU A 122 10.52 0.69 -0.79
CA LEU A 122 10.39 0.59 0.66
C LEU A 122 10.63 -0.84 1.11
N ASP A 123 11.51 -1.01 2.11
CA ASP A 123 11.69 -2.24 2.88
C ASP A 123 11.49 -1.91 4.37
N LEU A 124 10.37 -2.35 4.92
CA LEU A 124 10.00 -2.13 6.31
C LEU A 124 9.90 -3.46 7.04
N ALA A 125 10.57 -3.57 8.17
CA ALA A 125 10.39 -4.66 9.13
C ALA A 125 10.25 -4.07 10.53
N MET A 126 9.19 -4.45 11.25
CA MET A 126 8.89 -3.97 12.59
C MET A 126 8.37 -5.13 13.44
N GLY A 127 9.06 -5.45 14.51
CA GLY A 127 8.57 -6.41 15.53
C GLY A 127 7.56 -5.75 16.48
N GLY A 128 6.69 -6.53 17.11
CA GLY A 128 5.70 -6.01 18.06
C GLY A 128 6.32 -5.22 19.23
N ASN A 129 7.40 -5.75 19.81
CA ASN A 129 8.28 -5.11 20.79
C ASN A 129 9.75 -5.32 20.37
N GLY A 130 10.02 -5.39 19.09
CA GLY A 130 11.28 -5.84 18.54
C GLY A 130 11.98 -4.78 17.68
N PRO A 131 12.97 -5.22 16.93
CA PRO A 131 13.75 -4.31 16.09
C PRO A 131 12.87 -3.65 15.02
N LEU A 132 13.13 -2.38 14.78
CA LEU A 132 12.64 -1.60 13.66
C LEU A 132 13.75 -1.52 12.61
N ARG A 133 13.42 -1.86 11.38
CA ARG A 133 14.27 -1.61 10.22
C ARG A 133 13.45 -0.92 9.15
N VAL A 134 13.95 0.19 8.66
CA VAL A 134 13.36 0.93 7.53
C VAL A 134 14.46 1.22 6.54
N VAL A 135 14.25 0.83 5.29
CA VAL A 135 15.04 1.27 4.15
C VAL A 135 14.06 1.82 3.12
N ALA A 136 14.18 3.08 2.79
CA ALA A 136 13.34 3.72 1.79
C ALA A 136 14.20 4.56 0.85
N ASP A 137 13.95 4.40 -0.44
CA ASP A 137 14.53 5.21 -1.51
C ASP A 137 13.39 5.70 -2.40
N ALA A 138 13.36 6.98 -2.66
CA ALA A 138 12.37 7.56 -3.56
C ALA A 138 12.95 8.77 -4.28
N GLU A 139 12.58 8.90 -5.54
CA GLU A 139 12.90 10.06 -6.36
C GLU A 139 11.67 10.43 -7.19
N GLU A 140 11.39 11.72 -7.25
CA GLU A 140 10.27 12.23 -8.01
C GLU A 140 10.56 13.65 -8.48
N ALA A 141 10.32 13.91 -9.76
CA ALA A 141 10.39 15.25 -10.33
C ALA A 141 9.32 16.17 -9.71
N SER A 142 9.50 17.47 -9.86
CA SER A 142 8.47 18.44 -9.45
C SER A 142 7.13 18.17 -10.17
N GLY A 143 6.03 18.29 -9.45
CA GLY A 143 4.69 17.97 -9.96
C GLY A 143 4.31 16.50 -9.84
N GLY A 144 5.08 15.69 -9.13
CA GLY A 144 4.83 14.27 -8.97
C GLY A 144 3.72 13.94 -7.96
N ALA A 145 3.12 12.78 -8.16
CA ALA A 145 1.97 12.35 -7.36
C ALA A 145 2.35 11.69 -6.02
N ILE A 146 3.58 11.18 -5.88
CA ILE A 146 4.07 10.60 -4.61
C ILE A 146 4.19 11.68 -3.55
N ALA A 147 4.82 12.81 -3.88
CA ALA A 147 4.92 13.95 -2.98
C ALA A 147 3.54 14.40 -2.51
N GLY A 148 2.60 14.56 -3.44
CA GLY A 148 1.21 14.90 -3.13
C GLY A 148 0.51 13.87 -2.25
N ALA A 149 0.72 12.57 -2.50
CA ALA A 149 0.17 11.49 -1.68
C ALA A 149 0.71 11.52 -0.25
N LEU A 150 1.98 11.89 -0.07
CA LEU A 150 2.64 12.05 1.23
C LEU A 150 2.32 13.39 1.92
N GLY A 151 1.59 14.28 1.27
CA GLY A 151 1.26 15.61 1.79
C GLY A 151 2.41 16.61 1.71
N LEU A 152 3.40 16.34 0.85
CA LEU A 152 4.53 17.23 0.57
C LEU A 152 4.16 18.21 -0.55
N SER A 153 4.90 19.35 -0.63
CA SER A 153 4.69 20.31 -1.71
C SER A 153 5.10 19.72 -3.06
N PRO A 154 4.23 19.77 -4.08
CA PRO A 154 4.54 19.24 -5.40
C PRO A 154 5.46 20.16 -6.22
N ASP A 155 5.72 21.39 -5.77
CA ASP A 155 6.42 22.42 -6.55
C ASP A 155 7.93 22.17 -6.66
N ARG A 156 8.45 21.21 -5.90
CA ARG A 156 9.87 20.88 -5.84
C ARG A 156 10.12 19.42 -6.11
N PRO A 157 11.24 19.06 -6.76
CA PRO A 157 11.65 17.68 -6.85
C PRO A 157 11.83 17.11 -5.43
N PHE A 158 11.43 15.86 -5.27
CA PHE A 158 11.49 15.15 -4.00
C PHE A 158 12.50 14.02 -4.11
N ARG A 159 13.36 13.91 -3.13
CA ARG A 159 14.29 12.79 -2.97
C ARG A 159 14.31 12.35 -1.51
N LEU A 160 14.18 11.05 -1.30
CA LEU A 160 14.23 10.43 0.01
C LEU A 160 15.21 9.26 -0.03
N ASP A 161 16.19 9.27 0.86
CA ASP A 161 17.04 8.11 1.18
C ASP A 161 17.02 7.97 2.71
N VAL A 162 16.38 6.91 3.18
CA VAL A 162 16.25 6.63 4.62
C VAL A 162 16.76 5.24 4.91
N ARG A 163 17.64 5.14 5.91
CA ARG A 163 18.10 3.88 6.49
C ARG A 163 18.05 4.02 8.00
N ALA A 164 17.11 3.37 8.62
CA ALA A 164 16.94 3.40 10.06
C ALA A 164 16.90 1.99 10.62
N ASN A 165 17.63 1.77 11.70
CA ASN A 165 17.57 0.57 12.53
C ASN A 165 17.42 1.02 13.98
N GLY A 166 16.52 0.37 14.73
CA GLY A 166 16.25 0.74 16.10
C GLY A 166 15.43 -0.31 16.84
N THR A 167 15.05 0.01 18.03
CA THR A 167 14.10 -0.77 18.84
C THR A 167 12.97 0.18 19.26
N LEU A 168 11.74 -0.29 19.17
CA LEU A 168 10.61 0.41 19.73
C LEU A 168 10.53 0.07 21.22
N SER A 169 10.65 1.07 22.06
CA SER A 169 10.52 0.97 23.53
C SER A 169 9.16 1.50 23.98
#